data_63ef1788d2867afcae74d98a3530e526
#
_entry.id   63ef1788d2867afcae74d98a3530e526
#
_cell.length_a   1.000
_cell.length_b   1.000
_cell.length_c   1.000
_cell.angle_alpha   90.00
_cell.angle_beta   90.00
_cell.angle_gamma   90.00
#
_symmetry.space_group_name_H-M   'P 1'
#
loop_
_entity.id
_entity.type
_entity.pdbx_description
1 polymer ?
#
loop_
_entity_poly.entity_id
_entity_poly.type
_entity_poly.pdbx_seq_one_letter_code
_entity_poly.pdbx_strand_id
1 'polypeptide(L)'
;AGSLAKTYLQTQGITVSARIVDEEALRQRAAEARETGDSVGGRIRCTVTGVPAGLGGPDWRDTVESEISRHVFAVPAVKAIGFGDGEGFAALRGSEANDAFYTDGASVYTKTNRTGGINGGVTNGMDIIFTVTFRPTPSIAKPQETVDLHRMENTTVTVGGRHDSCVVLRAAPAVEAAAALAICRLLPADSDTLAGLRRQLDDLDEQMTALLARRLTLAGEIGRVKAAQGLPVLDEAREAAVLASRGDLLPQRRTQVERLFRLLMAESREEQECHG
;
A
#
# COMPACT_ATOMS: atom_id res chain seq x y z
N ALA A 1 1.73 -9.57 14.01
CA ALA A 1 2.41 -8.37 13.50
C ALA A 1 1.73 -7.09 14.02
N GLY A 2 0.46 -6.82 13.71
CA GLY A 2 -0.20 -5.56 14.07
C GLY A 2 -0.24 -5.24 15.57
N SER A 3 -0.43 -6.23 16.44
CA SER A 3 -0.38 -6.03 17.89
C SER A 3 1.02 -5.58 18.33
N LEU A 4 2.08 -6.20 17.83
CA LEU A 4 3.47 -5.80 18.14
C LEU A 4 3.75 -4.39 17.64
N ALA A 5 3.30 -4.04 16.43
CA ALA A 5 3.43 -2.70 15.88
C ALA A 5 2.76 -1.66 16.78
N LYS A 6 1.52 -1.91 17.25
CA LYS A 6 0.81 -1.02 18.18
C LYS A 6 1.57 -0.87 19.49
N THR A 7 2.09 -1.96 20.07
CA THR A 7 2.87 -1.91 21.31
C THR A 7 4.15 -1.09 21.12
N TYR A 8 4.86 -1.28 20.00
CA TYR A 8 6.04 -0.47 19.68
C TYR A 8 5.69 1.01 19.54
N LEU A 9 4.64 1.35 18.80
CA LEU A 9 4.19 2.74 18.63
C LEU A 9 3.83 3.39 19.98
N GLN A 10 3.20 2.66 20.89
CA GLN A 10 2.90 3.16 22.23
C GLN A 10 4.17 3.56 23.00
N THR A 11 5.28 2.83 22.83
CA THR A 11 6.58 3.23 23.45
C THR A 11 7.13 4.52 22.86
N GLN A 12 6.69 4.92 21.64
CA GLN A 12 7.03 6.17 20.98
C GLN A 12 6.00 7.28 21.25
N GLY A 13 5.02 7.06 22.13
CA GLY A 13 3.94 8.01 22.40
C GLY A 13 2.85 8.07 21.32
N ILE A 14 2.86 7.14 20.37
CA ILE A 14 1.90 7.09 19.25
C ILE A 14 0.81 6.07 19.56
N THR A 15 -0.45 6.48 19.40
CA THR A 15 -1.62 5.61 19.62
C THR A 15 -2.43 5.47 18.34
N VAL A 16 -2.83 4.23 18.02
CA VAL A 16 -3.69 3.91 16.88
C VAL A 16 -5.01 3.36 17.40
N SER A 17 -6.11 3.97 16.99
CA SER A 17 -7.46 3.54 17.34
C SER A 17 -8.38 3.57 16.12
N ALA A 18 -9.31 2.62 16.05
CA ALA A 18 -10.31 2.58 15.01
C ALA A 18 -11.71 2.33 15.58
N ARG A 19 -12.71 3.00 15.02
CA ARG A 19 -14.12 2.89 15.42
C ARG A 19 -15.01 2.75 14.19
N ILE A 20 -16.10 2.02 14.36
CA ILE A 20 -17.12 1.90 13.34
C ILE A 20 -17.88 3.23 13.26
N VAL A 21 -18.10 3.72 12.05
CA VAL A 21 -18.93 4.91 11.82
C VAL A 21 -20.39 4.50 11.87
N ASP A 22 -21.19 5.23 12.66
CA ASP A 22 -22.63 4.98 12.86
C ASP A 22 -22.91 3.51 13.28
N GLU A 23 -22.16 3.02 14.30
CA GLU A 23 -22.13 1.60 14.69
C GLU A 23 -23.51 1.03 15.01
N GLU A 24 -24.37 1.78 15.73
CA GLU A 24 -25.71 1.32 16.10
C GLU A 24 -26.60 1.11 14.87
N ALA A 25 -26.64 2.09 13.97
CA ALA A 25 -27.35 1.98 12.70
C ALA A 25 -26.82 0.85 11.82
N LEU A 26 -25.50 0.64 11.83
CA LEU A 26 -24.88 -0.48 11.10
C LEU A 26 -25.26 -1.83 11.69
N ARG A 27 -25.32 -1.97 13.02
CA ARG A 27 -25.76 -3.20 13.70
C ARG A 27 -27.20 -3.54 13.37
N GLN A 28 -28.08 -2.55 13.35
CA GLN A 28 -29.48 -2.74 12.94
C GLN A 28 -29.58 -3.22 11.48
N ARG A 29 -28.93 -2.55 10.54
CA ARG A 29 -28.91 -2.94 9.12
C ARG A 29 -28.31 -4.34 8.91
N ALA A 30 -27.30 -4.71 9.68
CA ALA A 30 -26.69 -6.02 9.64
C ALA A 30 -27.63 -7.14 10.16
N ALA A 31 -28.45 -6.84 11.17
CA ALA A 31 -29.48 -7.75 11.67
C ALA A 31 -30.57 -7.97 10.60
N GLU A 32 -31.12 -6.91 10.03
CA GLU A 32 -32.11 -6.97 8.94
C GLU A 32 -31.59 -7.77 7.72
N ALA A 33 -30.32 -7.50 7.33
CA ALA A 33 -29.69 -8.22 6.22
C ALA A 33 -29.56 -9.73 6.54
N ARG A 34 -29.21 -10.06 7.79
CA ARG A 34 -29.10 -11.47 8.23
C ARG A 34 -30.44 -12.22 8.13
N GLU A 35 -31.54 -11.59 8.50
CA GLU A 35 -32.90 -12.19 8.40
C GLU A 35 -33.27 -12.49 6.96
N THR A 36 -32.82 -11.67 6.02
CA THR A 36 -33.10 -11.84 4.59
C THR A 36 -32.04 -12.63 3.82
N GLY A 37 -31.03 -13.19 4.52
CA GLY A 37 -29.92 -13.92 3.90
C GLY A 37 -28.98 -13.05 3.06
N ASP A 38 -28.90 -11.75 3.37
CA ASP A 38 -28.09 -10.74 2.68
C ASP A 38 -26.91 -10.24 3.52
N SER A 39 -26.19 -9.24 3.03
CA SER A 39 -25.07 -8.60 3.73
C SER A 39 -25.05 -7.10 3.49
N VAL A 40 -24.41 -6.37 4.41
CA VAL A 40 -24.19 -4.91 4.32
C VAL A 40 -22.72 -4.55 4.49
N GLY A 41 -22.30 -3.51 3.79
CA GLY A 41 -21.03 -2.82 4.00
C GLY A 41 -21.13 -1.73 5.06
N GLY A 42 -20.01 -1.09 5.35
CA GLY A 42 -19.96 0.02 6.29
C GLY A 42 -18.61 0.72 6.27
N ARG A 43 -18.41 1.63 7.23
CA ARG A 43 -17.21 2.46 7.32
C ARG A 43 -16.55 2.34 8.68
N ILE A 44 -15.23 2.41 8.69
CA ILE A 44 -14.41 2.46 9.91
C ILE A 44 -13.57 3.73 9.83
N ARG A 45 -13.62 4.57 10.86
CA ARG A 45 -12.71 5.71 11.04
C ARG A 45 -11.55 5.29 11.91
N CYS A 46 -10.34 5.53 11.41
CA CYS A 46 -9.10 5.33 12.14
C CYS A 46 -8.49 6.68 12.51
N THR A 47 -7.95 6.77 13.72
CA THR A 47 -7.24 7.93 14.22
C THR A 47 -5.89 7.48 14.75
N VAL A 48 -4.83 8.18 14.36
CA VAL A 48 -3.48 7.98 14.88
C VAL A 48 -3.04 9.27 15.55
N THR A 49 -2.78 9.23 16.83
CA THR A 49 -2.38 10.39 17.65
C THR A 49 -0.91 10.31 18.04
N GLY A 50 -0.29 11.46 18.32
CA GLY A 50 1.09 11.54 18.80
C GLY A 50 2.15 11.38 17.70
N VAL A 51 1.75 11.42 16.43
CA VAL A 51 2.69 11.33 15.31
C VAL A 51 3.41 12.68 15.16
N PRO A 52 4.77 12.70 15.13
CA PRO A 52 5.51 13.93 14.93
C PRO A 52 5.26 14.51 13.53
N ALA A 53 5.42 15.84 13.38
CA ALA A 53 5.44 16.47 12.07
C ALA A 53 6.68 16.03 11.28
N GLY A 54 6.56 15.94 9.96
CA GLY A 54 7.69 15.68 9.07
C GLY A 54 7.88 14.22 8.66
N LEU A 55 6.99 13.29 9.04
CA LEU A 55 7.01 11.93 8.50
C LEU A 55 6.41 11.89 7.10
N GLY A 56 6.92 10.99 6.28
CA GLY A 56 6.60 10.89 4.85
C GLY A 56 7.61 11.63 3.99
N GLY A 57 7.35 11.73 2.70
CA GLY A 57 8.25 12.36 1.75
C GLY A 57 7.52 12.99 0.57
N PRO A 58 8.22 13.83 -0.21
CA PRO A 58 7.66 14.51 -1.37
C PRO A 58 7.52 13.59 -2.60
N ASP A 59 8.20 12.43 -2.62
CA ASP A 59 8.00 11.43 -3.67
C ASP A 59 6.62 10.79 -3.49
N TRP A 60 5.88 10.66 -4.60
CA TRP A 60 4.53 10.11 -4.59
C TRP A 60 4.42 8.69 -3.98
N ARG A 61 5.52 7.95 -3.91
CA ARG A 61 5.60 6.61 -3.30
C ARG A 61 5.79 6.65 -1.79
N ASP A 62 6.36 7.74 -1.28
CA ASP A 62 6.79 7.88 0.11
C ASP A 62 5.84 8.78 0.92
N THR A 63 4.71 9.20 0.32
CA THR A 63 3.70 9.98 1.03
C THR A 63 3.02 9.15 2.11
N VAL A 64 2.61 9.81 3.18
CA VAL A 64 1.87 9.17 4.29
C VAL A 64 0.60 8.50 3.79
N GLU A 65 -0.14 9.17 2.89
CA GLU A 65 -1.37 8.62 2.30
C GLU A 65 -1.09 7.36 1.48
N SER A 66 0.00 7.35 0.69
CA SER A 66 0.38 6.17 -0.11
C SER A 66 0.72 5.00 0.79
N GLU A 67 1.49 5.21 1.84
CA GLU A 67 1.92 4.15 2.75
C GLU A 67 0.74 3.57 3.54
N ILE A 68 -0.12 4.43 4.11
CA ILE A 68 -1.33 3.99 4.82
C ILE A 68 -2.28 3.26 3.86
N SER A 69 -2.53 3.83 2.67
CA SER A 69 -3.43 3.23 1.69
C SER A 69 -2.98 1.84 1.27
N ARG A 70 -1.69 1.65 1.00
CA ARG A 70 -1.11 0.36 0.62
C ARG A 70 -1.39 -0.72 1.66
N HIS A 71 -1.23 -0.41 2.95
CA HIS A 71 -1.49 -1.34 4.04
C HIS A 71 -2.99 -1.59 4.25
N VAL A 72 -3.80 -0.55 4.15
CA VAL A 72 -5.26 -0.63 4.34
C VAL A 72 -5.94 -1.41 3.21
N PHE A 73 -5.52 -1.20 1.95
CA PHE A 73 -6.06 -1.98 0.82
C PHE A 73 -5.64 -3.45 0.82
N ALA A 74 -4.63 -3.84 1.60
CA ALA A 74 -4.32 -5.25 1.85
C ALA A 74 -5.36 -5.94 2.76
N VAL A 75 -6.20 -5.18 3.47
CA VAL A 75 -7.30 -5.73 4.27
C VAL A 75 -8.44 -6.15 3.33
N PRO A 76 -8.89 -7.42 3.37
CA PRO A 76 -9.97 -7.89 2.51
C PRO A 76 -11.25 -7.07 2.64
N ALA A 77 -11.99 -6.92 1.56
CA ALA A 77 -13.26 -6.18 1.43
C ALA A 77 -13.14 -4.65 1.51
N VAL A 78 -11.97 -4.08 1.71
CA VAL A 78 -11.77 -2.63 1.57
C VAL A 78 -11.98 -2.21 0.12
N LYS A 79 -12.68 -1.09 -0.09
CA LYS A 79 -13.01 -0.53 -1.42
C LYS A 79 -12.72 0.96 -1.56
N ALA A 80 -12.62 1.68 -0.46
CA ALA A 80 -12.21 3.08 -0.47
C ALA A 80 -11.50 3.46 0.83
N ILE A 81 -10.65 4.47 0.74
CA ILE A 81 -10.05 5.18 1.85
C ILE A 81 -10.15 6.68 1.56
N GLY A 82 -10.49 7.47 2.55
CA GLY A 82 -10.51 8.92 2.48
C GLY A 82 -9.84 9.52 3.69
N PHE A 83 -8.89 10.44 3.48
CA PHE A 83 -8.18 11.14 4.55
C PHE A 83 -8.93 12.43 4.92
N GLY A 84 -8.99 12.74 6.22
CA GLY A 84 -9.69 13.92 6.71
C GLY A 84 -11.17 13.95 6.31
N ASP A 85 -11.57 15.03 5.62
CA ASP A 85 -12.92 15.20 5.08
C ASP A 85 -13.20 14.29 3.86
N GLY A 86 -12.16 13.66 3.30
CA GLY A 86 -12.30 12.66 2.22
C GLY A 86 -13.07 13.21 1.01
N GLU A 87 -14.15 12.54 0.61
CA GLU A 87 -15.00 12.95 -0.52
C GLU A 87 -15.66 14.34 -0.30
N GLY A 88 -15.80 14.79 0.95
CA GLY A 88 -16.35 16.09 1.29
C GLY A 88 -15.54 17.27 0.72
N PHE A 89 -14.25 17.08 0.45
CA PHE A 89 -13.43 18.11 -0.19
C PHE A 89 -13.95 18.57 -1.54
N ALA A 90 -14.63 17.70 -2.30
CA ALA A 90 -15.17 18.04 -3.60
C ALA A 90 -16.21 19.17 -3.57
N ALA A 91 -16.84 19.40 -2.42
CA ALA A 91 -17.85 20.47 -2.23
C ALA A 91 -17.24 21.76 -1.65
N LEU A 92 -15.98 21.77 -1.25
CA LEU A 92 -15.33 22.90 -0.57
C LEU A 92 -14.57 23.79 -1.56
N ARG A 93 -14.52 25.08 -1.25
CA ARG A 93 -13.56 26.01 -1.87
C ARG A 93 -12.21 25.90 -1.16
N GLY A 94 -11.13 26.29 -1.83
CA GLY A 94 -9.77 26.25 -1.23
C GLY A 94 -9.67 27.01 0.10
N SER A 95 -10.33 28.16 0.22
CA SER A 95 -10.37 28.93 1.47
C SER A 95 -11.13 28.26 2.61
N GLU A 96 -12.03 27.34 2.30
CA GLU A 96 -12.80 26.55 3.28
C GLU A 96 -12.09 25.24 3.64
N ALA A 97 -11.33 24.69 2.68
CA ALA A 97 -10.64 23.43 2.80
C ALA A 97 -9.31 23.54 3.57
N ASN A 98 -8.65 24.71 3.53
CA ASN A 98 -7.35 24.90 4.17
C ASN A 98 -7.44 24.82 5.69
N ASP A 99 -6.52 24.04 6.27
CA ASP A 99 -6.27 23.99 7.71
C ASP A 99 -5.29 25.14 8.07
N ALA A 100 -5.80 26.25 8.57
CA ALA A 100 -4.99 27.43 8.89
C ALA A 100 -4.06 27.13 10.06
N PHE A 101 -2.75 27.32 9.85
CA PHE A 101 -1.74 27.16 10.88
C PHE A 101 -1.77 28.29 11.89
N TYR A 102 -1.45 27.97 13.15
CA TYR A 102 -1.19 28.95 14.22
C TYR A 102 -0.13 28.40 15.17
N THR A 103 0.43 29.27 16.02
CA THR A 103 1.40 28.89 17.03
C THR A 103 0.99 29.46 18.40
N ASP A 104 1.34 28.75 19.45
CA ASP A 104 1.27 29.22 20.85
C ASP A 104 2.62 29.77 21.35
N GLY A 105 3.61 29.85 20.48
CA GLY A 105 4.98 30.28 20.77
C GLY A 105 5.95 29.13 21.05
N ALA A 106 5.46 27.93 21.29
CA ALA A 106 6.26 26.71 21.52
C ALA A 106 6.07 25.67 20.43
N SER A 107 4.85 25.54 19.92
CA SER A 107 4.48 24.54 18.92
C SER A 107 3.60 25.13 17.82
N VAL A 108 3.51 24.43 16.70
CA VAL A 108 2.67 24.80 15.55
C VAL A 108 1.51 23.80 15.47
N TYR A 109 0.31 24.33 15.29
CA TYR A 109 -0.93 23.60 15.18
C TYR A 109 -1.76 24.06 13.99
N THR A 110 -2.81 23.33 13.63
CA THR A 110 -3.85 23.79 12.70
C THR A 110 -5.16 24.07 13.42
N LYS A 111 -5.93 25.08 12.96
CA LYS A 111 -7.23 25.43 13.55
C LYS A 111 -8.32 24.38 13.29
N THR A 112 -8.19 23.67 12.20
CA THR A 112 -9.02 22.55 11.76
C THR A 112 -8.14 21.39 11.36
N ASN A 113 -8.67 20.22 11.14
CA ASN A 113 -7.93 19.05 10.68
C ASN A 113 -8.68 18.37 9.53
N ARG A 114 -9.06 19.17 8.52
CA ARG A 114 -9.80 18.70 7.35
C ARG A 114 -8.97 17.77 6.49
N THR A 115 -7.65 18.06 6.36
CA THR A 115 -6.70 17.23 5.62
C THR A 115 -6.36 15.91 6.35
N GLY A 116 -6.79 15.76 7.62
CA GLY A 116 -6.52 14.56 8.39
C GLY A 116 -5.05 14.42 8.82
N GLY A 117 -4.39 15.54 9.13
CA GLY A 117 -3.03 15.56 9.68
C GLY A 117 -1.91 15.46 8.64
N ILE A 118 -2.24 15.55 7.34
CA ILE A 118 -1.29 15.34 6.25
C ILE A 118 -1.39 16.49 5.25
N ASN A 119 -0.26 17.14 4.96
CA ASN A 119 -0.17 18.19 3.96
C ASN A 119 0.99 17.90 3.01
N GLY A 120 0.71 17.82 1.71
CA GLY A 120 1.73 17.54 0.69
C GLY A 120 2.43 16.19 0.87
N GLY A 121 1.74 15.19 1.41
CA GLY A 121 2.29 13.85 1.65
C GLY A 121 3.07 13.70 2.95
N VAL A 122 3.12 14.74 3.78
CA VAL A 122 3.92 14.79 5.01
C VAL A 122 3.03 15.10 6.21
N THR A 123 3.29 14.46 7.36
CA THR A 123 2.56 14.74 8.60
C THR A 123 2.81 16.17 9.07
N ASN A 124 1.76 16.84 9.56
CA ASN A 124 1.83 18.22 10.07
C ASN A 124 1.83 18.31 11.61
N GLY A 125 1.88 17.14 12.31
CA GLY A 125 1.85 17.07 13.78
C GLY A 125 0.46 16.98 14.38
N MET A 126 -0.61 17.12 13.58
CA MET A 126 -1.97 16.86 14.00
C MET A 126 -2.29 15.36 13.92
N ASP A 127 -3.40 14.94 14.53
CA ASP A 127 -3.86 13.55 14.42
C ASP A 127 -4.07 13.15 12.97
N ILE A 128 -3.54 11.98 12.59
CA ILE A 128 -3.85 11.39 11.29
C ILE A 128 -5.24 10.77 11.38
N ILE A 129 -6.15 11.23 10.53
CA ILE A 129 -7.54 10.76 10.49
C ILE A 129 -7.87 10.28 9.09
N PHE A 130 -8.36 9.05 8.98
CA PHE A 130 -8.88 8.52 7.72
C PHE A 130 -10.07 7.59 7.92
N THR A 131 -10.90 7.46 6.90
CA THR A 131 -12.09 6.60 6.90
C THR A 131 -11.97 5.55 5.81
N VAL A 132 -12.20 4.29 6.18
CA VAL A 132 -12.12 3.11 5.31
C VAL A 132 -13.52 2.60 5.03
N THR A 133 -13.84 2.39 3.76
CA THR A 133 -15.13 1.82 3.33
C THR A 133 -14.96 0.35 2.94
N PHE A 134 -15.80 -0.49 3.51
CA PHE A 134 -15.89 -1.91 3.24
C PHE A 134 -17.12 -2.23 2.41
N ARG A 135 -16.96 -3.08 1.40
CA ARG A 135 -18.09 -3.62 0.65
C ARG A 135 -18.86 -4.64 1.47
N PRO A 136 -20.14 -4.90 1.14
CA PRO A 136 -20.86 -6.08 1.63
C PRO A 136 -20.13 -7.38 1.28
N THR A 137 -20.27 -8.41 2.10
CA THR A 137 -19.75 -9.74 1.81
C THR A 137 -20.48 -10.31 0.59
N PRO A 138 -19.78 -10.76 -0.48
CA PRO A 138 -20.45 -11.26 -1.68
C PRO A 138 -21.06 -12.65 -1.52
N SER A 139 -20.61 -13.41 -0.51
CA SER A 139 -21.14 -14.72 -0.19
C SER A 139 -22.41 -14.55 0.66
N ILE A 140 -23.57 -14.65 0.02
CA ILE A 140 -24.89 -14.48 0.63
C ILE A 140 -25.77 -15.68 0.35
N ALA A 141 -26.83 -15.87 1.16
CA ALA A 141 -27.77 -16.98 1.01
C ALA A 141 -28.84 -16.74 -0.07
N LYS A 142 -28.84 -15.57 -0.71
CA LYS A 142 -29.74 -15.27 -1.84
C LYS A 142 -29.20 -15.88 -3.14
N PRO A 143 -30.10 -16.29 -4.06
CA PRO A 143 -29.71 -16.66 -5.42
C PRO A 143 -29.00 -15.50 -6.13
N GLN A 144 -27.87 -15.78 -6.78
CA GLN A 144 -27.06 -14.80 -7.50
C GLN A 144 -26.83 -15.29 -8.93
N GLU A 145 -27.01 -14.41 -9.88
CA GLU A 145 -26.70 -14.67 -11.29
C GLU A 145 -25.17 -14.82 -11.45
N THR A 146 -24.78 -15.82 -12.24
CA THR A 146 -23.37 -16.13 -12.52
C THR A 146 -23.24 -16.85 -13.86
N VAL A 147 -22.07 -17.35 -14.17
CA VAL A 147 -21.79 -18.12 -15.38
C VAL A 147 -21.16 -19.47 -15.04
N ASP A 148 -21.53 -20.51 -15.76
CA ASP A 148 -20.79 -21.75 -15.80
C ASP A 148 -19.65 -21.62 -16.82
N LEU A 149 -18.42 -21.55 -16.34
CA LEU A 149 -17.25 -21.36 -17.20
C LEU A 149 -16.91 -22.58 -18.06
N HIS A 150 -17.40 -23.78 -17.72
CA HIS A 150 -17.19 -24.98 -18.54
C HIS A 150 -18.17 -25.05 -19.71
N ARG A 151 -19.43 -24.64 -19.46
CA ARG A 151 -20.50 -24.66 -20.46
C ARG A 151 -20.63 -23.32 -21.20
N MET A 152 -20.00 -22.26 -20.66
CA MET A 152 -20.14 -20.88 -21.16
C MET A 152 -21.61 -20.43 -21.21
N GLU A 153 -22.36 -20.74 -20.14
CA GLU A 153 -23.79 -20.46 -20.03
C GLU A 153 -24.09 -19.65 -18.77
N ASN A 154 -25.12 -18.81 -18.84
CA ASN A 154 -25.64 -18.10 -17.66
C ASN A 154 -26.32 -19.11 -16.72
N THR A 155 -26.06 -18.98 -15.44
CA THR A 155 -26.63 -19.82 -14.40
C THR A 155 -26.90 -19.03 -13.12
N THR A 156 -27.47 -19.68 -12.12
CA THR A 156 -27.71 -19.09 -10.81
C THR A 156 -27.04 -19.95 -9.75
N VAL A 157 -26.38 -19.32 -8.80
CA VAL A 157 -25.77 -19.98 -7.64
C VAL A 157 -26.39 -19.45 -6.35
N THR A 158 -26.61 -20.35 -5.41
CA THR A 158 -26.92 -20.02 -4.02
C THR A 158 -25.82 -20.60 -3.15
N VAL A 159 -25.08 -19.75 -2.46
CA VAL A 159 -23.98 -20.19 -1.61
C VAL A 159 -24.54 -20.68 -0.29
N GLY A 160 -24.31 -21.96 0.02
CA GLY A 160 -24.72 -22.55 1.31
C GLY A 160 -23.71 -22.25 2.41
N GLY A 161 -24.14 -22.43 3.68
CA GLY A 161 -23.28 -22.30 4.86
C GLY A 161 -23.59 -21.06 5.70
N ARG A 162 -22.71 -20.80 6.69
CA ARG A 162 -22.84 -19.63 7.56
C ARG A 162 -22.19 -18.42 6.90
N HIS A 163 -22.98 -17.40 6.66
CA HIS A 163 -22.53 -16.14 6.08
C HIS A 163 -22.39 -15.03 7.12
N ASP A 164 -21.44 -14.12 6.87
CA ASP A 164 -21.26 -12.93 7.67
C ASP A 164 -22.09 -11.77 7.07
N SER A 165 -23.15 -11.39 7.77
CA SER A 165 -24.01 -10.30 7.30
C SER A 165 -23.31 -8.93 7.30
N CYS A 166 -22.22 -8.75 8.08
CA CYS A 166 -21.46 -7.50 8.09
C CYS A 166 -20.04 -7.73 8.65
N VAL A 167 -19.06 -7.79 7.76
CA VAL A 167 -17.64 -7.95 8.13
C VAL A 167 -17.09 -6.76 8.93
N VAL A 168 -17.67 -5.58 8.76
CA VAL A 168 -17.21 -4.33 9.39
C VAL A 168 -17.26 -4.41 10.92
N LEU A 169 -18.23 -5.13 11.48
CA LEU A 169 -18.41 -5.28 12.95
C LEU A 169 -17.19 -5.90 13.65
N ARG A 170 -16.26 -6.50 12.91
CA ARG A 170 -15.04 -7.10 13.46
C ARG A 170 -13.77 -6.68 12.73
N ALA A 171 -13.86 -5.73 11.80
CA ALA A 171 -12.73 -5.30 10.96
C ALA A 171 -11.89 -4.18 11.62
N ALA A 172 -12.37 -3.51 12.66
CA ALA A 172 -11.63 -2.41 13.32
C ALA A 172 -10.21 -2.81 13.74
N PRO A 173 -9.96 -3.97 14.38
CA PRO A 173 -8.61 -4.38 14.74
C PRO A 173 -7.69 -4.61 13.53
N ALA A 174 -8.25 -5.00 12.38
CA ALA A 174 -7.46 -5.17 11.14
C ALA A 174 -7.05 -3.82 10.55
N VAL A 175 -7.94 -2.82 10.59
CA VAL A 175 -7.63 -1.44 10.18
C VAL A 175 -6.57 -0.84 11.10
N GLU A 176 -6.70 -1.01 12.42
CA GLU A 176 -5.68 -0.57 13.38
C GLU A 176 -4.32 -1.22 13.12
N ALA A 177 -4.31 -2.52 12.85
CA ALA A 177 -3.07 -3.25 12.54
C ALA A 177 -2.42 -2.75 11.26
N ALA A 178 -3.20 -2.50 10.21
CA ALA A 178 -2.72 -1.95 8.94
C ALA A 178 -2.14 -0.55 9.13
N ALA A 179 -2.86 0.33 9.85
CA ALA A 179 -2.38 1.67 10.19
C ALA A 179 -1.09 1.63 11.02
N ALA A 180 -1.03 0.78 12.06
CA ALA A 180 0.15 0.66 12.91
C ALA A 180 1.39 0.22 12.11
N LEU A 181 1.24 -0.75 11.21
CA LEU A 181 2.34 -1.21 10.35
C LEU A 181 2.80 -0.10 9.39
N ALA A 182 1.86 0.67 8.81
CA ALA A 182 2.18 1.80 7.96
C ALA A 182 2.98 2.88 8.71
N ILE A 183 2.52 3.26 9.91
CA ILE A 183 3.22 4.27 10.73
C ILE A 183 4.61 3.77 11.16
N CYS A 184 4.75 2.50 11.54
CA CYS A 184 6.08 1.93 11.86
C CYS A 184 7.07 2.03 10.70
N ARG A 185 6.61 1.95 9.45
CA ARG A 185 7.47 2.11 8.27
C ARG A 185 7.84 3.57 7.99
N LEU A 186 6.96 4.50 8.35
CA LEU A 186 7.20 5.94 8.17
C LEU A 186 8.10 6.53 9.26
N LEU A 187 8.10 5.91 10.47
CA LEU A 187 9.02 6.35 11.50
C LEU A 187 10.46 6.14 11.01
N PRO A 188 11.33 7.13 11.23
CA PRO A 188 12.73 6.95 10.93
C PRO A 188 13.18 5.70 11.71
N ALA A 189 13.62 4.67 10.99
CA ALA A 189 14.45 3.66 11.61
C ALA A 189 15.55 4.43 12.34
N ASP A 190 16.18 3.83 13.37
CA ASP A 190 17.39 4.42 13.98
C ASP A 190 18.45 4.70 12.89
N SER A 191 18.12 5.65 12.00
CA SER A 191 18.83 5.91 10.74
C SER A 191 20.27 6.34 10.98
N ASP A 192 20.53 6.91 12.16
CA ASP A 192 21.82 7.43 12.53
C ASP A 192 22.68 6.41 13.29
N THR A 193 22.13 5.23 13.58
CA THR A 193 22.92 4.16 14.19
C THR A 193 23.49 3.22 13.11
N LEU A 194 24.69 2.68 13.34
CA LEU A 194 25.28 1.66 12.46
C LEU A 194 24.34 0.47 12.25
N ALA A 195 23.59 0.08 13.28
CA ALA A 195 22.60 -0.99 13.21
C ALA A 195 21.41 -0.61 12.32
N GLY A 196 20.95 0.63 12.38
CA GLY A 196 19.87 1.14 11.52
C GLY A 196 20.29 1.22 10.05
N LEU A 197 21.46 1.75 9.78
CA LEU A 197 22.02 1.81 8.42
C LEU A 197 22.23 0.40 7.82
N ARG A 198 22.67 -0.56 8.62
CA ARG A 198 22.80 -1.96 8.17
C ARG A 198 21.45 -2.57 7.82
N ARG A 199 20.41 -2.39 8.66
CA ARG A 199 19.06 -2.87 8.33
C ARG A 199 18.54 -2.28 7.02
N GLN A 200 18.74 -0.97 6.79
CA GLN A 200 18.34 -0.33 5.53
C GLN A 200 19.10 -0.93 4.33
N LEU A 201 20.37 -1.27 4.50
CA LEU A 201 21.16 -1.92 3.46
C LEU A 201 20.66 -3.35 3.20
N ASP A 202 20.37 -4.11 4.25
CA ASP A 202 19.81 -5.47 4.15
C ASP A 202 18.46 -5.46 3.41
N ASP A 203 17.57 -4.50 3.70
CA ASP A 203 16.30 -4.32 3.00
C ASP A 203 16.49 -4.01 1.50
N LEU A 204 17.49 -3.19 1.16
CA LEU A 204 17.84 -2.89 -0.24
C LEU A 204 18.40 -4.13 -0.94
N ASP A 205 19.25 -4.90 -0.29
CA ASP A 205 19.82 -6.12 -0.83
C ASP A 205 18.75 -7.19 -1.10
N GLU A 206 17.73 -7.29 -0.24
CA GLU A 206 16.57 -8.16 -0.46
C GLU A 206 15.78 -7.73 -1.71
N GLN A 207 15.51 -6.44 -1.85
CA GLN A 207 14.83 -5.89 -3.03
C GLN A 207 15.66 -6.11 -4.32
N MET A 208 16.97 -5.89 -4.26
CA MET A 208 17.86 -6.14 -5.39
C MET A 208 17.86 -7.62 -5.77
N THR A 209 17.87 -8.53 -4.81
CA THR A 209 17.83 -9.98 -5.04
C THR A 209 16.52 -10.38 -5.75
N ALA A 210 15.39 -9.85 -5.30
CA ALA A 210 14.08 -10.11 -5.93
C ALA A 210 14.03 -9.58 -7.37
N LEU A 211 14.57 -8.38 -7.62
CA LEU A 211 14.66 -7.79 -8.96
C LEU A 211 15.61 -8.56 -9.88
N LEU A 212 16.73 -9.05 -9.34
CA LEU A 212 17.66 -9.89 -10.08
C LEU A 212 17.00 -11.21 -10.50
N ALA A 213 16.31 -11.91 -9.59
CA ALA A 213 15.59 -13.14 -9.91
C ALA A 213 14.59 -12.91 -11.06
N ARG A 214 13.78 -11.83 -10.97
CA ARG A 214 12.84 -11.47 -12.04
C ARG A 214 13.53 -11.17 -13.37
N ARG A 215 14.69 -10.49 -13.31
CA ARG A 215 15.47 -10.15 -14.50
C ARG A 215 16.02 -11.39 -15.20
N LEU A 216 16.52 -12.37 -14.45
CA LEU A 216 17.02 -13.63 -14.96
C LEU A 216 15.89 -14.47 -15.59
N THR A 217 14.71 -14.54 -14.95
CA THR A 217 13.53 -15.19 -15.56
C THR A 217 13.20 -14.59 -16.94
N LEU A 218 13.17 -13.26 -17.05
CA LEU A 218 12.94 -12.57 -18.33
C LEU A 218 14.07 -12.84 -19.34
N ALA A 219 15.33 -12.96 -18.89
CA ALA A 219 16.44 -13.31 -19.77
C ALA A 219 16.27 -14.72 -20.38
N GLY A 220 15.86 -15.70 -19.59
CA GLY A 220 15.52 -17.03 -20.09
C GLY A 220 14.35 -17.04 -21.09
N GLU A 221 13.33 -16.22 -20.87
CA GLU A 221 12.22 -16.05 -21.84
C GLU A 221 12.71 -15.45 -23.16
N ILE A 222 13.60 -14.45 -23.10
CA ILE A 222 14.23 -13.84 -24.28
C ILE A 222 15.07 -14.90 -25.02
N GLY A 223 15.82 -15.76 -24.31
CA GLY A 223 16.59 -16.84 -24.89
C GLY A 223 15.73 -17.78 -25.73
N ARG A 224 14.59 -18.22 -25.17
CA ARG A 224 13.62 -19.07 -25.88
C ARG A 224 13.07 -18.42 -27.15
N VAL A 225 12.74 -17.14 -27.09
CA VAL A 225 12.24 -16.39 -28.27
C VAL A 225 13.33 -16.25 -29.33
N LYS A 226 14.57 -15.91 -28.93
CA LYS A 226 15.71 -15.80 -29.88
C LYS A 226 16.00 -17.13 -30.54
N ALA A 227 16.03 -18.23 -29.81
CA ALA A 227 16.23 -19.58 -30.37
C ALA A 227 15.13 -19.93 -31.39
N ALA A 228 13.86 -19.67 -31.09
CA ALA A 228 12.75 -19.89 -31.99
C ALA A 228 12.85 -19.07 -33.29
N GLN A 229 13.52 -17.90 -33.23
CA GLN A 229 13.72 -16.99 -34.38
C GLN A 229 15.08 -17.14 -35.05
N GLY A 230 15.95 -18.03 -34.57
CA GLY A 230 17.31 -18.19 -35.07
C GLY A 230 18.22 -16.97 -34.87
N LEU A 231 17.94 -16.17 -33.81
CA LEU A 231 18.70 -14.96 -33.52
C LEU A 231 19.85 -15.27 -32.53
N PRO A 232 21.01 -14.59 -32.65
CA PRO A 232 22.12 -14.79 -31.74
C PRO A 232 21.79 -14.31 -30.32
N VAL A 233 22.36 -14.96 -29.29
CA VAL A 233 22.21 -14.55 -27.90
C VAL A 233 22.83 -13.17 -27.67
N LEU A 234 24.06 -12.96 -28.15
CA LEU A 234 24.77 -11.69 -28.03
C LEU A 234 24.20 -10.64 -29.03
N ASP A 235 23.87 -9.47 -28.50
CA ASP A 235 23.52 -8.27 -29.27
C ASP A 235 24.33 -7.09 -28.71
N GLU A 236 25.51 -6.88 -29.31
CA GLU A 236 26.47 -5.86 -28.90
C GLU A 236 25.87 -4.43 -28.94
N ALA A 237 25.08 -4.13 -29.98
CA ALA A 237 24.45 -2.80 -30.13
C ALA A 237 23.47 -2.54 -29.01
N ARG A 238 22.67 -3.54 -28.65
CA ARG A 238 21.72 -3.47 -27.52
C ARG A 238 22.43 -3.33 -26.19
N GLU A 239 23.51 -4.11 -25.95
CA GLU A 239 24.29 -4.01 -24.72
C GLU A 239 24.93 -2.64 -24.54
N ALA A 240 25.51 -2.07 -25.61
CA ALA A 240 26.07 -0.72 -25.59
C ALA A 240 25.01 0.34 -25.26
N ALA A 241 23.84 0.25 -25.90
CA ALA A 241 22.73 1.16 -25.63
C ALA A 241 22.22 1.08 -24.16
N VAL A 242 22.15 -0.14 -23.59
CA VAL A 242 21.77 -0.34 -22.19
C VAL A 242 22.81 0.28 -21.25
N LEU A 243 24.11 0.05 -21.47
CA LEU A 243 25.16 0.65 -20.64
C LEU A 243 25.11 2.17 -20.64
N ALA A 244 24.98 2.78 -21.82
CA ALA A 244 24.88 4.23 -21.96
C ALA A 244 23.66 4.77 -21.18
N SER A 245 22.48 4.21 -21.45
CA SER A 245 21.23 4.69 -20.83
C SER A 245 21.19 4.52 -19.32
N ARG A 246 21.81 3.45 -18.77
CA ARG A 246 21.85 3.23 -17.31
C ARG A 246 22.91 4.08 -16.64
N GLY A 247 24.04 4.32 -17.29
CA GLY A 247 25.06 5.26 -16.80
C GLY A 247 24.53 6.69 -16.68
N ASP A 248 23.65 7.10 -17.59
CA ASP A 248 23.04 8.43 -17.59
C ASP A 248 22.04 8.64 -16.43
N LEU A 249 21.46 7.58 -15.87
CA LEU A 249 20.55 7.67 -14.71
C LEU A 249 21.28 8.06 -13.43
N LEU A 250 22.57 7.79 -13.29
CA LEU A 250 23.37 8.13 -12.12
C LEU A 250 24.75 8.64 -12.55
N PRO A 251 24.84 9.84 -13.14
CA PRO A 251 26.08 10.34 -13.78
C PRO A 251 27.29 10.37 -12.84
N GLN A 252 27.09 10.73 -11.57
CA GLN A 252 28.15 10.80 -10.54
C GLN A 252 28.71 9.41 -10.16
N ARG A 253 28.05 8.33 -10.53
CA ARG A 253 28.45 6.94 -10.28
C ARG A 253 28.48 6.08 -11.56
N ARG A 254 28.55 6.73 -12.72
CA ARG A 254 28.46 6.10 -14.04
C ARG A 254 29.32 4.82 -14.16
N THR A 255 30.59 4.91 -13.80
CA THR A 255 31.51 3.77 -13.89
C THR A 255 31.08 2.56 -13.06
N GLN A 256 30.56 2.82 -11.84
CA GLN A 256 30.06 1.75 -10.98
C GLN A 256 28.79 1.12 -11.57
N VAL A 257 27.88 1.93 -12.08
CA VAL A 257 26.65 1.46 -12.76
C VAL A 257 27.00 0.61 -13.97
N GLU A 258 27.84 1.10 -14.87
CA GLU A 258 28.24 0.36 -16.06
C GLU A 258 28.93 -0.97 -15.71
N ARG A 259 29.78 -1.00 -14.69
CA ARG A 259 30.42 -2.23 -14.24
C ARG A 259 29.40 -3.26 -13.72
N LEU A 260 28.43 -2.82 -12.92
CA LEU A 260 27.35 -3.68 -12.43
C LEU A 260 26.53 -4.24 -13.59
N PHE A 261 26.12 -3.37 -14.54
CA PHE A 261 25.30 -3.81 -15.67
C PHE A 261 26.04 -4.74 -16.63
N ARG A 262 27.38 -4.63 -16.80
CA ARG A 262 28.16 -5.64 -17.53
C ARG A 262 28.08 -7.02 -16.90
N LEU A 263 28.16 -7.10 -15.56
CA LEU A 263 27.99 -8.38 -14.84
C LEU A 263 26.57 -8.92 -15.05
N LEU A 264 25.55 -8.10 -14.84
CA LEU A 264 24.15 -8.49 -15.03
C LEU A 264 23.83 -8.96 -16.47
N MET A 265 24.49 -8.39 -17.47
CA MET A 265 24.33 -8.84 -18.85
C MET A 265 25.06 -10.16 -19.11
N ALA A 266 26.22 -10.38 -18.51
CA ALA A 266 26.92 -11.66 -18.59
C ALA A 266 26.06 -12.79 -18.00
N GLU A 267 25.57 -12.65 -16.78
CA GLU A 267 24.64 -13.60 -16.15
C GLU A 267 23.37 -13.84 -17.01
N SER A 268 22.86 -12.81 -17.64
CA SER A 268 21.68 -12.94 -18.52
C SER A 268 21.95 -13.69 -19.82
N ARG A 269 23.19 -13.64 -20.35
CA ARG A 269 23.58 -14.46 -21.51
C ARG A 269 23.64 -15.93 -21.13
N GLU A 270 24.27 -16.25 -20.00
CA GLU A 270 24.32 -17.63 -19.49
C GLU A 270 22.89 -18.20 -19.31
N GLU A 271 21.98 -17.42 -18.74
CA GLU A 271 20.57 -17.81 -18.58
C GLU A 271 19.87 -18.04 -19.94
N GLN A 272 20.13 -17.17 -20.95
CA GLN A 272 19.61 -17.34 -22.29
C GLN A 272 20.14 -18.60 -23.00
N GLU A 273 21.43 -18.92 -22.82
CA GLU A 273 22.05 -20.12 -23.38
C GLU A 273 21.51 -21.41 -22.74
N CYS A 274 21.22 -21.41 -21.45
CA CYS A 274 20.63 -22.55 -20.76
C CYS A 274 19.17 -22.87 -21.20
N HIS A 275 18.46 -21.91 -21.73
CA HIS A 275 17.02 -22.02 -22.07
C HIS A 275 16.73 -21.90 -23.57
N GLY A 276 17.70 -21.67 -24.41
CA GLY A 276 17.65 -21.61 -25.89
C GLY A 276 18.23 -22.88 -26.48
#